data_4075bd528d58016ec192d98b35dd853f
#
_entry.id   4075bd528d58016ec192d98b35dd853f
#
_cell.length_a   1.000
_cell.length_b   1.000
_cell.length_c   1.000
_cell.angle_alpha   90.00
_cell.angle_beta   90.00
_cell.angle_gamma   90.00
#
_symmetry.space_group_name_H-M   'P 1'
#
loop_
_entity.id
_entity.type
_entity.pdbx_description
1 polymer ?
#
loop_
_entity_poly.entity_id
_entity_poly.type
_entity_poly.pdbx_seq_one_letter_code
_entity_poly.pdbx_strand_id
1 'polypeptide(L)'
;MSKEIKHICIITDAYPTPDDPKNPFIDQLVVAFTDKDIKCTVINPVSVTKKIVRKSVLRPKQWSKKTSRNTIQIYSPRYVTFSSKKFGFINTNIFNLKLFQYSCIRTLRKLNIKFDAIYGHFIFPSGISASTISKKFDIPAFFAYGENTNYTIDYLGKKRTRELLENISGVISVSTANKETLVEQNIVSEEKIKVFPNSINNKLFYKRDKDKMREKYGLPKDAFIVAFVGRFVEVKGANRLARAIEKVGTKKIKSIFIGFGNVRPNCDGILFEGKQPHDKIPELLSAADVFVLPTLAEGCCNSIIEAMACGLPIISSNRSFNDDILDETCSLRIDPTNIDEIATAIEKVYEDDELRRKLSEGSLEKSKSLNIEERAENIIRFIEGKL
;
A
#
# COMPACT_ATOMS: atom_id res chain seq x y z
N MET A 1 -18.28 18.85 21.82
CA MET A 1 -17.27 17.79 22.11
C MET A 1 -17.33 16.81 20.98
N SER A 2 -16.23 16.53 20.28
CA SER A 2 -16.16 15.47 19.27
C SER A 2 -16.40 14.13 19.98
N LYS A 3 -17.17 13.25 19.35
CA LYS A 3 -17.47 11.94 19.89
C LYS A 3 -16.23 11.04 19.74
N GLU A 4 -15.77 10.47 20.84
CA GLU A 4 -14.64 9.54 20.85
C GLU A 4 -15.02 8.22 20.18
N ILE A 5 -14.14 7.70 19.30
CA ILE A 5 -14.30 6.39 18.66
C ILE A 5 -13.86 5.30 19.61
N LYS A 6 -14.71 4.27 19.76
CA LYS A 6 -14.40 3.07 20.55
C LYS A 6 -14.38 1.78 19.71
N HIS A 7 -15.13 1.74 18.61
CA HIS A 7 -15.24 0.54 17.80
C HIS A 7 -15.40 0.85 16.31
N ILE A 8 -14.46 0.41 15.50
CA ILE A 8 -14.47 0.55 14.03
C ILE A 8 -14.75 -0.80 13.36
N CYS A 9 -15.66 -0.81 12.39
CA CYS A 9 -15.87 -1.93 11.48
C CYS A 9 -15.02 -1.72 10.23
N ILE A 10 -14.06 -2.61 9.98
CA ILE A 10 -13.19 -2.59 8.78
C ILE A 10 -13.78 -3.52 7.73
N ILE A 11 -14.05 -3.00 6.53
CA ILE A 11 -14.52 -3.78 5.37
C ILE A 11 -13.41 -3.85 4.34
N THR A 12 -13.02 -5.05 3.97
CA THR A 12 -12.01 -5.27 2.93
C THR A 12 -12.20 -6.64 2.27
N ASP A 13 -11.80 -6.78 1.02
CA ASP A 13 -11.74 -8.06 0.31
C ASP A 13 -10.33 -8.68 0.32
N ALA A 14 -9.38 -7.99 0.94
CA ALA A 14 -7.95 -8.28 0.83
C ALA A 14 -7.20 -8.30 2.18
N TYR A 15 -7.88 -8.62 3.29
CA TYR A 15 -7.21 -8.73 4.59
C TYR A 15 -6.23 -9.91 4.62
N PRO A 16 -4.98 -9.73 5.05
CA PRO A 16 -3.99 -10.81 5.08
C PRO A 16 -4.36 -11.91 6.09
N THR A 17 -3.83 -13.11 5.84
CA THR A 17 -3.88 -14.24 6.77
C THR A 17 -2.47 -14.80 6.93
N PRO A 18 -2.19 -15.62 7.95
CA PRO A 18 -0.89 -16.27 8.09
C PRO A 18 -0.46 -17.03 6.83
N ASP A 19 -1.41 -17.69 6.15
CA ASP A 19 -1.15 -18.47 4.94
C ASP A 19 -1.15 -17.64 3.63
N ASP A 20 -1.64 -16.39 3.66
CA ASP A 20 -1.68 -15.48 2.50
C ASP A 20 -1.42 -14.04 2.98
N PRO A 21 -0.15 -13.65 3.19
CA PRO A 21 0.25 -12.38 3.80
C PRO A 21 0.18 -11.17 2.86
N LYS A 22 -0.61 -11.24 1.79
CA LYS A 22 -0.78 -10.12 0.86
C LYS A 22 -1.40 -8.91 1.56
N ASN A 23 -1.00 -7.73 1.11
CA ASN A 23 -1.46 -6.43 1.63
C ASN A 23 -1.27 -6.26 3.16
N PRO A 24 -0.05 -6.46 3.68
CA PRO A 24 0.22 -6.38 5.12
C PRO A 24 -0.10 -5.01 5.71
N PHE A 25 -0.07 -3.95 4.90
CA PHE A 25 -0.37 -2.58 5.31
C PHE A 25 -1.81 -2.39 5.84
N ILE A 26 -2.78 -3.21 5.38
CA ILE A 26 -4.15 -3.15 5.92
C ILE A 26 -4.15 -3.65 7.36
N ASP A 27 -3.51 -4.78 7.61
CA ASP A 27 -3.40 -5.35 8.95
C ASP A 27 -2.57 -4.45 9.88
N GLN A 28 -1.48 -3.87 9.40
CA GLN A 28 -0.65 -2.94 10.16
C GLN A 28 -1.46 -1.72 10.63
N LEU A 29 -2.30 -1.13 9.76
CA LEU A 29 -3.17 -0.03 10.14
C LEU A 29 -4.21 -0.45 11.18
N VAL A 30 -4.84 -1.62 11.01
CA VAL A 30 -5.83 -2.14 11.97
C VAL A 30 -5.18 -2.42 13.33
N VAL A 31 -3.96 -2.97 13.36
CA VAL A 31 -3.17 -3.15 14.57
C VAL A 31 -2.90 -1.79 15.23
N ALA A 32 -2.46 -0.79 14.45
CA ALA A 32 -2.18 0.54 14.98
C ALA A 32 -3.43 1.22 15.58
N PHE A 33 -4.62 1.00 15.02
CA PHE A 33 -5.87 1.43 15.67
C PHE A 33 -6.11 0.71 17.00
N THR A 34 -5.87 -0.60 17.07
CA THR A 34 -6.07 -1.34 18.32
C THR A 34 -5.05 -0.96 19.39
N ASP A 35 -3.84 -0.55 19.00
CA ASP A 35 -2.81 -0.05 19.92
C ASP A 35 -3.16 1.35 20.49
N LYS A 36 -4.16 2.03 19.91
CA LYS A 36 -4.80 3.26 20.44
C LYS A 36 -6.11 2.97 21.18
N ASP A 37 -6.29 1.77 21.72
CA ASP A 37 -7.47 1.30 22.47
C ASP A 37 -8.79 1.26 21.69
N ILE A 38 -8.74 1.33 20.36
CA ILE A 38 -9.91 1.18 19.50
C ILE A 38 -10.16 -0.29 19.21
N LYS A 39 -11.36 -0.78 19.50
CA LYS A 39 -11.78 -2.10 19.07
C LYS A 39 -11.94 -2.13 17.55
N CYS A 40 -11.41 -3.16 16.91
CA CYS A 40 -11.54 -3.36 15.46
C CYS A 40 -12.20 -4.71 15.17
N THR A 41 -13.24 -4.66 14.35
CA THR A 41 -13.87 -5.85 13.78
C THR A 41 -13.69 -5.81 12.27
N VAL A 42 -13.05 -6.83 11.71
CA VAL A 42 -12.80 -6.94 10.27
C VAL A 42 -13.85 -7.83 9.63
N ILE A 43 -14.51 -7.36 8.59
CA ILE A 43 -15.37 -8.14 7.71
C ILE A 43 -14.69 -8.26 6.36
N ASN A 44 -14.22 -9.48 6.05
CA ASN A 44 -13.47 -9.82 4.85
C ASN A 44 -14.20 -10.93 4.06
N PRO A 45 -15.24 -10.60 3.27
CA PRO A 45 -16.01 -11.60 2.52
C PRO A 45 -15.13 -12.38 1.54
N VAL A 46 -15.35 -13.69 1.45
CA VAL A 46 -14.57 -14.59 0.60
C VAL A 46 -15.45 -15.25 -0.45
N SER A 47 -15.08 -15.03 -1.71
CA SER A 47 -15.76 -15.72 -2.84
C SER A 47 -15.41 -17.20 -2.88
N VAL A 48 -16.39 -18.04 -2.71
CA VAL A 48 -16.24 -19.51 -2.84
C VAL A 48 -15.90 -19.89 -4.27
N THR A 49 -16.58 -19.32 -5.25
CA THR A 49 -16.37 -19.59 -6.69
C THR A 49 -14.95 -19.29 -7.12
N LYS A 50 -14.41 -18.10 -6.75
CA LYS A 50 -13.02 -17.75 -7.08
C LYS A 50 -12.01 -18.69 -6.44
N LYS A 51 -12.29 -19.18 -5.23
CA LYS A 51 -11.40 -20.11 -4.53
C LYS A 51 -11.39 -21.49 -5.16
N ILE A 52 -12.56 -21.99 -5.58
CA ILE A 52 -12.68 -23.27 -6.32
C ILE A 52 -11.93 -23.18 -7.65
N VAL A 53 -12.22 -22.15 -8.46
CA VAL A 53 -11.58 -21.98 -9.78
C VAL A 53 -10.06 -21.86 -9.67
N ARG A 54 -9.54 -21.16 -8.64
CA ARG A 54 -8.10 -20.99 -8.41
C ARG A 54 -7.46 -22.13 -7.61
N LYS A 55 -8.20 -23.17 -7.25
CA LYS A 55 -7.74 -24.31 -6.42
C LYS A 55 -7.02 -23.85 -5.15
N SER A 56 -7.49 -22.77 -4.51
CA SER A 56 -6.86 -22.18 -3.33
C SER A 56 -7.64 -22.45 -2.06
N VAL A 57 -6.93 -22.61 -0.94
CA VAL A 57 -7.52 -22.91 0.36
C VAL A 57 -8.50 -21.83 0.80
N LEU A 58 -9.65 -22.26 1.34
CA LEU A 58 -10.62 -21.36 1.94
C LEU A 58 -10.14 -20.98 3.34
N ARG A 59 -10.10 -19.68 3.59
CA ARG A 59 -9.80 -19.11 4.92
C ARG A 59 -10.84 -19.59 5.95
N PRO A 60 -10.54 -19.61 7.26
CA PRO A 60 -11.55 -19.81 8.30
C PRO A 60 -12.70 -18.81 8.16
N LYS A 61 -13.91 -19.18 8.57
CA LYS A 61 -15.07 -18.26 8.54
C LYS A 61 -14.94 -17.15 9.59
N GLN A 62 -14.22 -17.45 10.67
CA GLN A 62 -13.94 -16.53 11.77
C GLN A 62 -12.61 -16.92 12.40
N TRP A 63 -11.81 -15.92 12.75
CA TRP A 63 -10.61 -16.06 13.58
C TRP A 63 -10.34 -14.76 14.33
N SER A 64 -9.37 -14.78 15.21
CA SER A 64 -8.95 -13.60 15.94
C SER A 64 -7.43 -13.43 15.91
N LYS A 65 -6.99 -12.20 16.04
CA LYS A 65 -5.57 -11.85 16.18
C LYS A 65 -5.40 -11.02 17.46
N LYS A 66 -4.55 -11.47 18.36
CA LYS A 66 -4.16 -10.69 19.54
C LYS A 66 -3.19 -9.60 19.14
N THR A 67 -3.38 -8.40 19.66
CA THR A 67 -2.46 -7.27 19.59
C THR A 67 -1.93 -6.97 20.99
N SER A 68 -1.14 -5.92 21.15
CA SER A 68 -0.61 -5.53 22.46
C SER A 68 -1.70 -5.14 23.48
N ARG A 69 -2.81 -4.56 23.02
CA ARG A 69 -3.88 -4.02 23.87
C ARG A 69 -5.24 -4.69 23.69
N ASN A 70 -5.54 -5.17 22.49
CA ASN A 70 -6.87 -5.67 22.13
C ASN A 70 -6.78 -6.96 21.30
N THR A 71 -7.94 -7.48 20.94
CA THR A 71 -8.08 -8.61 20.02
C THR A 71 -8.90 -8.17 18.81
N ILE A 72 -8.32 -8.28 17.62
CA ILE A 72 -9.02 -8.05 16.36
C ILE A 72 -9.87 -9.29 16.06
N GLN A 73 -11.18 -9.09 15.84
CA GLN A 73 -12.09 -10.15 15.40
C GLN A 73 -12.24 -10.07 13.89
N ILE A 74 -11.97 -11.16 13.19
CA ILE A 74 -12.02 -11.23 11.72
C ILE A 74 -13.11 -12.24 11.29
N TYR A 75 -14.04 -11.74 10.50
CA TYR A 75 -15.15 -12.52 9.92
C TYR A 75 -14.99 -12.60 8.42
N SER A 76 -14.99 -13.83 7.87
CA SER A 76 -14.90 -14.10 6.43
C SER A 76 -16.17 -14.79 5.93
N PRO A 77 -17.28 -14.03 5.82
CA PRO A 77 -18.53 -14.61 5.30
C PRO A 77 -18.34 -15.10 3.86
N ARG A 78 -19.03 -16.20 3.53
CA ARG A 78 -18.95 -16.83 2.21
C ARG A 78 -19.97 -16.21 1.27
N TYR A 79 -19.56 -15.94 0.05
CA TYR A 79 -20.46 -15.54 -1.03
C TYR A 79 -20.00 -16.13 -2.36
N VAL A 80 -20.89 -16.14 -3.34
CA VAL A 80 -20.58 -16.57 -4.71
C VAL A 80 -20.28 -15.36 -5.58
N THR A 81 -19.44 -15.55 -6.59
CA THR A 81 -19.18 -14.54 -7.62
C THR A 81 -19.33 -15.15 -9.00
N PHE A 82 -19.74 -14.32 -9.93
CA PHE A 82 -19.81 -14.65 -11.35
C PHE A 82 -18.60 -14.09 -12.09
N SER A 83 -18.39 -14.52 -13.35
CA SER A 83 -17.33 -13.96 -14.18
C SER A 83 -17.51 -12.44 -14.31
N SER A 84 -16.41 -11.69 -14.15
CA SER A 84 -16.40 -10.23 -14.26
C SER A 84 -16.48 -9.80 -15.74
N LYS A 85 -17.62 -10.03 -16.37
CA LYS A 85 -17.88 -9.69 -17.79
C LYS A 85 -19.01 -8.69 -17.92
N LYS A 86 -18.95 -7.89 -18.97
CA LYS A 86 -20.02 -6.97 -19.36
C LYS A 86 -20.69 -7.57 -20.60
N PHE A 87 -21.99 -7.89 -20.51
CA PHE A 87 -22.79 -8.39 -21.61
C PHE A 87 -23.90 -7.37 -21.86
N GLY A 88 -23.70 -6.50 -22.86
CA GLY A 88 -24.65 -5.41 -23.13
C GLY A 88 -24.91 -4.56 -21.87
N PHE A 89 -26.13 -4.52 -21.41
CA PHE A 89 -26.54 -3.78 -20.21
C PHE A 89 -26.27 -4.53 -18.90
N ILE A 90 -25.92 -5.80 -18.94
CA ILE A 90 -25.68 -6.63 -17.76
C ILE A 90 -24.19 -6.55 -17.38
N ASN A 91 -23.94 -5.98 -16.19
CA ASN A 91 -22.61 -5.89 -15.63
C ASN A 91 -22.50 -6.84 -14.41
N THR A 92 -21.85 -7.98 -14.59
CA THR A 92 -21.73 -8.99 -13.54
C THR A 92 -20.90 -8.53 -12.34
N ASN A 93 -20.04 -7.50 -12.49
CA ASN A 93 -19.33 -6.93 -11.35
C ASN A 93 -20.25 -6.16 -10.40
N ILE A 94 -21.29 -5.49 -10.92
CA ILE A 94 -22.30 -4.84 -10.07
C ILE A 94 -23.09 -5.90 -9.29
N PHE A 95 -23.39 -7.03 -9.92
CA PHE A 95 -24.04 -8.14 -9.22
C PHE A 95 -23.12 -8.75 -8.14
N ASN A 96 -21.86 -8.96 -8.46
CA ASN A 96 -20.85 -9.41 -7.50
C ASN A 96 -20.71 -8.42 -6.31
N LEU A 97 -20.76 -7.12 -6.59
CA LEU A 97 -20.77 -6.08 -5.56
C LEU A 97 -21.98 -6.22 -4.62
N LYS A 98 -23.19 -6.40 -5.18
CA LYS A 98 -24.41 -6.61 -4.36
C LYS A 98 -24.30 -7.84 -3.47
N LEU A 99 -23.72 -8.94 -3.96
CA LEU A 99 -23.52 -10.15 -3.17
C LEU A 99 -22.48 -9.96 -2.06
N PHE A 100 -21.42 -9.21 -2.35
CA PHE A 100 -20.43 -8.80 -1.35
C PHE A 100 -21.08 -7.94 -0.26
N GLN A 101 -21.83 -6.91 -0.64
CA GLN A 101 -22.58 -6.04 0.27
C GLN A 101 -23.59 -6.83 1.13
N TYR A 102 -24.34 -7.73 0.50
CA TYR A 102 -25.28 -8.59 1.22
C TYR A 102 -24.58 -9.44 2.29
N SER A 103 -23.42 -10.01 1.97
CA SER A 103 -22.64 -10.80 2.93
C SER A 103 -22.14 -9.96 4.10
N CYS A 104 -21.68 -8.72 3.86
CA CYS A 104 -21.31 -7.77 4.91
C CYS A 104 -22.51 -7.42 5.80
N ILE A 105 -23.63 -7.00 5.20
CA ILE A 105 -24.85 -6.61 5.91
C ILE A 105 -25.39 -7.76 6.76
N ARG A 106 -25.43 -8.99 6.21
CA ARG A 106 -25.87 -10.17 6.96
C ARG A 106 -24.97 -10.43 8.17
N THR A 107 -23.67 -10.25 8.00
CA THR A 107 -22.70 -10.42 9.10
C THR A 107 -22.91 -9.37 10.18
N LEU A 108 -23.05 -8.09 9.82
CA LEU A 108 -23.29 -7.00 10.77
C LEU A 108 -24.57 -7.24 11.59
N ARG A 109 -25.68 -7.65 10.92
CA ARG A 109 -26.94 -7.98 11.62
C ARG A 109 -26.77 -9.14 12.59
N LYS A 110 -26.01 -10.18 12.20
CA LYS A 110 -25.77 -11.34 13.07
C LYS A 110 -24.93 -11.00 14.29
N LEU A 111 -23.96 -10.11 14.12
CA LEU A 111 -23.07 -9.68 15.21
C LEU A 111 -23.81 -8.86 16.25
N ASN A 112 -24.81 -8.07 15.81
CA ASN A 112 -25.59 -7.17 16.67
C ASN A 112 -24.70 -6.27 17.56
N ILE A 113 -23.58 -5.78 16.98
CA ILE A 113 -22.59 -4.94 17.65
C ILE A 113 -22.79 -3.51 17.17
N LYS A 114 -22.72 -2.55 18.09
CA LYS A 114 -22.71 -1.13 17.76
C LYS A 114 -21.30 -0.72 17.34
N PHE A 115 -21.19 -0.11 16.17
CA PHE A 115 -19.97 0.49 15.64
C PHE A 115 -20.11 2.02 15.62
N ASP A 116 -19.01 2.73 15.87
CA ASP A 116 -18.97 4.18 15.77
C ASP A 116 -18.66 4.64 14.36
N ALA A 117 -17.88 3.86 13.61
CA ALA A 117 -17.54 4.14 12.21
C ALA A 117 -17.35 2.85 11.40
N ILE A 118 -17.55 2.97 10.08
CA ILE A 118 -17.21 1.93 9.08
C ILE A 118 -16.05 2.43 8.24
N TYR A 119 -15.04 1.59 8.05
CA TYR A 119 -13.86 1.91 7.26
C TYR A 119 -13.67 0.89 6.14
N GLY A 120 -13.84 1.32 4.89
CA GLY A 120 -13.57 0.52 3.70
C GLY A 120 -12.12 0.68 3.25
N HIS A 121 -11.46 -0.41 2.83
CA HIS A 121 -10.15 -0.29 2.23
C HIS A 121 -10.23 -0.45 0.72
N PHE A 122 -9.81 0.57 -0.03
CA PHE A 122 -10.05 0.82 -1.45
C PHE A 122 -11.50 1.16 -1.81
N ILE A 123 -11.68 1.77 -3.00
CA ILE A 123 -13.00 2.17 -3.50
C ILE A 123 -13.89 0.95 -3.76
N PHE A 124 -13.39 -0.04 -4.50
CA PHE A 124 -14.15 -1.23 -4.90
C PHE A 124 -13.52 -2.52 -4.37
N PRO A 125 -14.30 -3.42 -3.76
CA PRO A 125 -15.73 -3.28 -3.46
C PRO A 125 -16.01 -2.57 -2.12
N SER A 126 -14.99 -2.31 -1.31
CA SER A 126 -15.08 -2.04 0.13
C SER A 126 -15.63 -0.65 0.45
N GLY A 127 -15.11 0.42 -0.16
CA GLY A 127 -15.56 1.79 0.03
C GLY A 127 -17.02 1.98 -0.40
N ILE A 128 -17.38 1.45 -1.57
CA ILE A 128 -18.78 1.46 -2.04
C ILE A 128 -19.70 0.67 -1.09
N SER A 129 -19.20 -0.43 -0.52
CA SER A 129 -19.98 -1.18 0.46
C SER A 129 -20.11 -0.44 1.79
N ALA A 130 -19.08 0.27 2.22
CA ALA A 130 -19.13 1.13 3.40
C ALA A 130 -20.19 2.23 3.24
N SER A 131 -20.26 2.90 2.08
CA SER A 131 -21.30 3.88 1.75
C SER A 131 -22.72 3.28 1.83
N THR A 132 -22.92 2.09 1.24
CA THR A 132 -24.22 1.41 1.29
C THR A 132 -24.63 1.01 2.71
N ILE A 133 -23.66 0.58 3.52
CA ILE A 133 -23.90 0.17 4.91
C ILE A 133 -24.17 1.41 5.78
N SER A 134 -23.46 2.50 5.56
CA SER A 134 -23.69 3.80 6.21
C SER A 134 -25.17 4.21 6.09
N LYS A 135 -25.69 4.27 4.87
CA LYS A 135 -27.10 4.58 4.61
C LYS A 135 -28.07 3.65 5.34
N LYS A 136 -27.72 2.36 5.47
CA LYS A 136 -28.63 1.35 6.00
C LYS A 136 -28.66 1.28 7.52
N PHE A 137 -27.56 1.58 8.18
CA PHE A 137 -27.40 1.43 9.62
C PHE A 137 -27.20 2.76 10.35
N ASP A 138 -27.19 3.87 9.61
CA ASP A 138 -26.93 5.22 10.12
C ASP A 138 -25.61 5.30 10.90
N ILE A 139 -24.53 4.75 10.29
CA ILE A 139 -23.19 4.73 10.85
C ILE A 139 -22.28 5.51 9.89
N PRO A 140 -21.51 6.52 10.34
CA PRO A 140 -20.57 7.25 9.51
C PRO A 140 -19.57 6.30 8.82
N ALA A 141 -19.36 6.51 7.52
CA ALA A 141 -18.51 5.65 6.72
C ALA A 141 -17.37 6.40 6.05
N PHE A 142 -16.21 5.76 6.05
CA PHE A 142 -14.96 6.26 5.49
C PHE A 142 -14.35 5.21 4.57
N PHE A 143 -13.49 5.63 3.64
CA PHE A 143 -12.66 4.68 2.92
C PHE A 143 -11.27 5.22 2.65
N ALA A 144 -10.28 4.30 2.54
CA ALA A 144 -8.96 4.62 2.04
C ALA A 144 -8.93 4.58 0.52
N TYR A 145 -8.36 5.62 -0.08
CA TYR A 145 -8.12 5.71 -1.51
C TYR A 145 -6.62 5.75 -1.80
N GLY A 146 -6.11 4.67 -2.38
CA GLY A 146 -4.69 4.48 -2.68
C GLY A 146 -4.49 3.63 -3.93
N GLU A 147 -5.44 3.65 -4.84
CA GLU A 147 -5.35 3.01 -6.14
C GLU A 147 -4.31 3.72 -7.01
N ASN A 148 -3.54 2.93 -7.74
CA ASN A 148 -2.55 3.42 -8.71
C ASN A 148 -3.12 3.66 -10.11
N THR A 149 -4.42 3.40 -10.30
CA THR A 149 -5.15 3.61 -11.55
C THR A 149 -6.60 3.97 -11.26
N ASN A 150 -7.23 4.64 -12.20
CA ASN A 150 -8.66 5.01 -12.12
C ASN A 150 -9.60 3.87 -12.53
N TYR A 151 -9.11 2.62 -12.55
CA TYR A 151 -9.85 1.47 -13.10
C TYR A 151 -11.30 1.38 -12.61
N THR A 152 -11.55 1.57 -11.32
CA THR A 152 -12.91 1.51 -10.77
C THR A 152 -13.81 2.61 -11.31
N ILE A 153 -13.29 3.84 -11.38
CA ILE A 153 -14.03 5.01 -11.85
C ILE A 153 -14.30 4.88 -13.36
N ASP A 154 -13.30 4.48 -14.13
CA ASP A 154 -13.42 4.29 -15.58
C ASP A 154 -14.38 3.14 -15.92
N TYR A 155 -14.33 2.06 -15.14
CA TYR A 155 -15.17 0.88 -15.34
C TYR A 155 -16.65 1.12 -15.01
N LEU A 156 -16.93 1.79 -13.88
CA LEU A 156 -18.31 2.09 -13.44
C LEU A 156 -18.87 3.35 -14.07
N GLY A 157 -18.02 4.28 -14.48
CA GLY A 157 -18.33 5.62 -14.90
C GLY A 157 -18.44 6.61 -13.73
N LYS A 158 -18.01 7.85 -13.96
CA LYS A 158 -17.93 8.92 -12.93
C LYS A 158 -19.26 9.12 -12.18
N LYS A 159 -20.35 9.30 -12.93
CA LYS A 159 -21.69 9.52 -12.36
C LYS A 159 -22.09 8.37 -11.42
N ARG A 160 -21.94 7.13 -11.90
CA ARG A 160 -22.31 5.95 -11.11
C ARG A 160 -21.44 5.78 -9.87
N THR A 161 -20.14 6.03 -9.98
CA THR A 161 -19.22 5.96 -8.83
C THR A 161 -19.59 6.97 -7.76
N ARG A 162 -19.92 8.21 -8.14
CA ARG A 162 -20.40 9.27 -7.24
C ARG A 162 -21.69 8.85 -6.51
N GLU A 163 -22.68 8.37 -7.25
CA GLU A 163 -23.94 7.88 -6.66
C GLU A 163 -23.71 6.78 -5.63
N LEU A 164 -22.80 5.85 -5.92
CA LEU A 164 -22.47 4.74 -5.03
C LEU A 164 -21.71 5.18 -3.77
N LEU A 165 -21.04 6.33 -3.80
CA LEU A 165 -20.28 6.90 -2.69
C LEU A 165 -21.00 8.06 -1.98
N GLU A 166 -22.25 8.35 -2.30
CA GLU A 166 -22.98 9.53 -1.78
C GLU A 166 -23.01 9.64 -0.24
N ASN A 167 -23.04 8.46 0.45
CA ASN A 167 -23.16 8.40 1.91
C ASN A 167 -21.80 8.27 2.61
N ILE A 168 -20.68 8.61 1.94
CA ILE A 168 -19.37 8.64 2.58
C ILE A 168 -19.20 9.94 3.37
N SER A 169 -18.82 9.79 4.64
CA SER A 169 -18.51 10.91 5.55
C SER A 169 -17.12 11.47 5.31
N GLY A 170 -16.15 10.63 4.90
CA GLY A 170 -14.79 11.08 4.61
C GLY A 170 -13.96 10.06 3.83
N VAL A 171 -12.89 10.56 3.20
CA VAL A 171 -11.92 9.78 2.42
C VAL A 171 -10.52 9.99 2.97
N ILE A 172 -9.82 8.91 3.19
CA ILE A 172 -8.40 8.86 3.58
C ILE A 172 -7.59 8.64 2.31
N SER A 173 -7.16 9.74 1.66
CA SER A 173 -6.30 9.66 0.49
C SER A 173 -4.86 9.36 0.87
N VAL A 174 -4.17 8.50 0.13
CA VAL A 174 -2.76 8.18 0.41
C VAL A 174 -1.77 9.13 -0.25
N SER A 175 -2.24 10.01 -1.13
CA SER A 175 -1.42 11.06 -1.75
C SER A 175 -2.30 12.24 -2.19
N THR A 176 -1.66 13.39 -2.39
CA THR A 176 -2.29 14.59 -2.97
C THR A 176 -2.77 14.30 -4.39
N ALA A 177 -2.00 13.59 -5.20
CA ALA A 177 -2.40 13.19 -6.54
C ALA A 177 -3.67 12.32 -6.56
N ASN A 178 -3.83 11.41 -5.60
CA ASN A 178 -5.05 10.63 -5.44
C ASN A 178 -6.24 11.53 -5.02
N LYS A 179 -6.04 12.49 -4.10
CA LYS A 179 -7.06 13.47 -3.73
C LYS A 179 -7.52 14.27 -4.95
N GLU A 180 -6.58 14.84 -5.70
CA GLU A 180 -6.85 15.61 -6.92
C GLU A 180 -7.65 14.80 -7.92
N THR A 181 -7.30 13.53 -8.13
CA THR A 181 -8.05 12.62 -9.03
C THR A 181 -9.53 12.52 -8.64
N LEU A 182 -9.86 12.39 -7.36
CA LEU A 182 -11.26 12.29 -6.91
C LEU A 182 -12.00 13.63 -7.06
N VAL A 183 -11.33 14.75 -6.82
CA VAL A 183 -11.91 16.10 -6.92
C VAL A 183 -12.14 16.48 -8.38
N GLU A 184 -11.13 16.38 -9.24
CA GLU A 184 -11.21 16.73 -10.68
C GLU A 184 -12.23 15.88 -11.43
N GLN A 185 -12.35 14.60 -11.05
CA GLN A 185 -13.36 13.72 -11.63
C GLN A 185 -14.74 13.90 -10.99
N ASN A 186 -14.85 14.81 -10.01
CA ASN A 186 -16.08 15.12 -9.28
C ASN A 186 -16.72 13.84 -8.67
N ILE A 187 -15.90 13.00 -8.05
CA ILE A 187 -16.36 11.75 -7.40
C ILE A 187 -16.75 12.01 -5.95
N VAL A 188 -15.89 12.73 -5.20
CA VAL A 188 -16.14 13.15 -3.82
C VAL A 188 -15.71 14.60 -3.69
N SER A 189 -16.44 15.39 -2.91
CA SER A 189 -16.10 16.79 -2.65
C SER A 189 -14.85 16.94 -1.80
N GLU A 190 -14.08 18.00 -2.02
CA GLU A 190 -12.76 18.19 -1.46
C GLU A 190 -12.76 18.20 0.08
N GLU A 191 -13.76 18.81 0.70
CA GLU A 191 -13.90 18.92 2.15
C GLU A 191 -14.08 17.58 2.88
N LYS A 192 -14.41 16.51 2.11
CA LYS A 192 -14.48 15.14 2.63
C LYS A 192 -13.16 14.42 2.54
N ILE A 193 -12.16 14.94 1.83
CA ILE A 193 -10.91 14.22 1.55
C ILE A 193 -9.77 14.81 2.38
N LYS A 194 -9.04 13.96 3.10
CA LYS A 194 -7.79 14.32 3.75
C LYS A 194 -6.67 13.37 3.33
N VAL A 195 -5.49 13.96 3.09
CA VAL A 195 -4.31 13.20 2.68
C VAL A 195 -3.58 12.69 3.92
N PHE A 196 -3.31 11.38 3.93
CA PHE A 196 -2.51 10.69 4.92
C PHE A 196 -1.63 9.69 4.17
N PRO A 197 -0.39 10.05 3.83
CA PRO A 197 0.53 9.16 3.14
C PRO A 197 0.64 7.80 3.81
N ASN A 198 0.99 6.78 3.04
CA ASN A 198 1.30 5.49 3.62
C ASN A 198 2.46 5.63 4.61
N SER A 199 2.57 4.66 5.50
CA SER A 199 3.50 4.71 6.62
C SER A 199 4.00 3.30 6.94
N ILE A 200 5.03 3.23 7.72
CA ILE A 200 5.74 1.99 8.06
C ILE A 200 5.73 1.73 9.56
N ASN A 201 5.99 0.48 9.90
CA ASN A 201 6.30 0.07 11.28
C ASN A 201 7.80 0.28 11.53
N ASN A 202 8.16 1.35 12.25
CA ASN A 202 9.55 1.71 12.57
C ASN A 202 10.23 0.68 13.50
N LYS A 203 9.49 -0.22 14.15
CA LYS A 203 10.07 -1.35 14.90
C LYS A 203 10.58 -2.45 13.97
N LEU A 204 10.08 -2.50 12.74
CA LEU A 204 10.50 -3.45 11.71
C LEU A 204 11.49 -2.82 10.73
N PHE A 205 11.15 -1.62 10.19
CA PHE A 205 11.97 -0.90 9.23
C PHE A 205 12.77 0.19 9.92
N TYR A 206 14.07 -0.03 10.04
CA TYR A 206 15.06 0.90 10.60
C TYR A 206 16.43 0.58 10.02
N LYS A 207 17.32 1.56 10.02
CA LYS A 207 18.69 1.41 9.55
C LYS A 207 19.48 0.42 10.42
N ARG A 208 20.01 -0.63 9.80
CA ARG A 208 20.89 -1.63 10.42
C ARG A 208 22.33 -1.39 10.00
N ASP A 209 23.27 -2.03 10.70
CA ASP A 209 24.67 -2.06 10.32
C ASP A 209 24.83 -2.76 8.95
N LYS A 210 25.31 -2.00 7.97
CA LYS A 210 25.45 -2.45 6.58
C LYS A 210 26.40 -3.63 6.45
N ASP A 211 27.55 -3.57 7.11
CA ASP A 211 28.58 -4.60 6.98
C ASP A 211 28.15 -5.92 7.61
N LYS A 212 27.45 -5.87 8.75
CA LYS A 212 26.82 -7.06 9.35
C LYS A 212 25.73 -7.66 8.45
N MET A 213 24.94 -6.82 7.76
CA MET A 213 23.92 -7.33 6.84
C MET A 213 24.57 -7.94 5.60
N ARG A 214 25.63 -7.35 5.06
CA ARG A 214 26.41 -7.92 3.95
C ARG A 214 27.02 -9.27 4.33
N GLU A 215 27.64 -9.35 5.48
CA GLU A 215 28.19 -10.61 6.00
C GLU A 215 27.11 -11.69 6.15
N LYS A 216 25.98 -11.34 6.76
CA LYS A 216 24.86 -12.25 6.98
C LYS A 216 24.32 -12.85 5.68
N TYR A 217 24.28 -12.08 4.61
CA TYR A 217 23.72 -12.49 3.31
C TYR A 217 24.81 -12.90 2.30
N GLY A 218 26.09 -12.95 2.69
CA GLY A 218 27.21 -13.31 1.80
C GLY A 218 27.40 -12.30 0.67
N LEU A 219 27.10 -11.03 0.90
CA LEU A 219 27.22 -9.97 -0.08
C LEU A 219 28.61 -9.35 -0.07
N PRO A 220 29.16 -8.92 -1.24
CA PRO A 220 30.49 -8.33 -1.31
C PRO A 220 30.58 -7.00 -0.54
N LYS A 221 31.65 -6.84 0.25
CA LYS A 221 31.86 -5.62 1.07
C LYS A 221 32.19 -4.41 0.22
N ASP A 222 32.94 -4.59 -0.86
CA ASP A 222 33.48 -3.51 -1.71
C ASP A 222 32.57 -3.13 -2.90
N ALA A 223 31.42 -3.79 -3.05
CA ALA A 223 30.50 -3.46 -4.12
C ALA A 223 29.57 -2.32 -3.72
N PHE A 224 29.20 -1.48 -4.71
CA PHE A 224 28.08 -0.56 -4.59
C PHE A 224 26.78 -1.32 -4.96
N ILE A 225 25.85 -1.44 -4.01
CA ILE A 225 24.66 -2.29 -4.17
C ILE A 225 23.41 -1.43 -4.39
N VAL A 226 22.78 -1.60 -5.55
CA VAL A 226 21.51 -0.99 -5.92
C VAL A 226 20.39 -1.93 -5.52
N ALA A 227 19.43 -1.47 -4.70
CA ALA A 227 18.28 -2.25 -4.28
C ALA A 227 16.99 -1.82 -5.01
N PHE A 228 16.17 -2.81 -5.34
CA PHE A 228 14.82 -2.66 -5.86
C PHE A 228 13.88 -3.56 -5.06
N VAL A 229 12.71 -3.04 -4.67
CA VAL A 229 11.63 -3.84 -4.05
C VAL A 229 10.31 -3.57 -4.76
N GLY A 230 9.73 -4.60 -5.36
CA GLY A 230 8.46 -4.47 -6.07
C GLY A 230 8.11 -5.67 -6.95
N ARG A 231 6.91 -5.65 -7.52
CA ARG A 231 6.53 -6.66 -8.51
C ARG A 231 7.33 -6.47 -9.80
N PHE A 232 7.75 -7.56 -10.42
CA PHE A 232 8.43 -7.53 -11.72
C PHE A 232 7.38 -7.44 -12.84
N VAL A 233 6.84 -6.25 -12.99
CA VAL A 233 5.87 -5.84 -14.02
C VAL A 233 6.32 -4.53 -14.65
N GLU A 234 5.88 -4.25 -15.88
CA GLU A 234 6.33 -3.08 -16.64
C GLU A 234 6.17 -1.77 -15.86
N VAL A 235 5.03 -1.61 -15.19
CA VAL A 235 4.74 -0.40 -14.39
C VAL A 235 5.81 -0.13 -13.33
N LYS A 236 6.40 -1.14 -12.70
CA LYS A 236 7.38 -0.99 -11.61
C LYS A 236 8.82 -0.75 -12.08
N GLY A 237 9.14 -1.13 -13.31
CA GLY A 237 10.40 -0.77 -13.95
C GLY A 237 11.64 -1.58 -13.56
N ALA A 238 11.50 -2.80 -13.02
CA ALA A 238 12.65 -3.65 -12.69
C ALA A 238 13.60 -3.87 -13.88
N ASN A 239 13.05 -4.12 -15.08
CA ASN A 239 13.84 -4.28 -16.29
C ASN A 239 14.45 -2.96 -16.78
N ARG A 240 13.77 -1.81 -16.62
CA ARG A 240 14.35 -0.50 -16.93
C ARG A 240 15.54 -0.18 -16.04
N LEU A 241 15.43 -0.48 -14.74
CA LEU A 241 16.56 -0.37 -13.81
C LEU A 241 17.71 -1.28 -14.21
N ALA A 242 17.44 -2.56 -14.54
CA ALA A 242 18.49 -3.48 -14.99
C ALA A 242 19.27 -2.94 -16.20
N ARG A 243 18.56 -2.44 -17.22
CA ARG A 243 19.18 -1.80 -18.40
C ARG A 243 19.97 -0.54 -18.05
N ALA A 244 19.53 0.26 -17.08
CA ALA A 244 20.27 1.41 -16.60
C ALA A 244 21.59 1.01 -15.90
N ILE A 245 21.56 -0.04 -15.08
CA ILE A 245 22.76 -0.60 -14.42
C ILE A 245 23.76 -1.10 -15.47
N GLU A 246 23.32 -1.81 -16.49
CA GLU A 246 24.20 -2.23 -17.62
C GLU A 246 24.83 -1.03 -18.32
N LYS A 247 24.07 0.04 -18.52
CA LYS A 247 24.55 1.25 -19.18
C LYS A 247 25.64 1.96 -18.39
N VAL A 248 25.56 1.98 -17.04
CA VAL A 248 26.64 2.51 -16.19
C VAL A 248 27.95 1.74 -16.42
N GLY A 249 27.88 0.43 -16.68
CA GLY A 249 29.00 -0.36 -17.21
C GLY A 249 30.12 -0.66 -16.21
N THR A 250 30.04 -0.23 -14.95
CA THR A 250 31.07 -0.55 -13.95
C THR A 250 30.82 -1.87 -13.25
N LYS A 251 31.84 -2.74 -13.19
CA LYS A 251 31.78 -4.03 -12.48
C LYS A 251 31.61 -3.90 -10.97
N LYS A 252 31.84 -2.71 -10.40
CA LYS A 252 31.67 -2.44 -8.97
C LYS A 252 30.20 -2.30 -8.56
N ILE A 253 29.32 -1.94 -9.49
CA ILE A 253 27.88 -1.85 -9.22
C ILE A 253 27.26 -3.24 -9.30
N LYS A 254 26.57 -3.60 -8.24
CA LYS A 254 25.79 -4.83 -8.08
C LYS A 254 24.34 -4.50 -7.77
N SER A 255 23.46 -5.49 -7.85
CA SER A 255 22.04 -5.25 -7.61
C SER A 255 21.35 -6.35 -6.83
N ILE A 256 20.30 -5.94 -6.10
CA ILE A 256 19.38 -6.81 -5.38
C ILE A 256 17.97 -6.47 -5.85
N PHE A 257 17.28 -7.44 -6.46
CA PHE A 257 15.89 -7.32 -6.90
C PHE A 257 14.98 -8.18 -6.03
N ILE A 258 14.24 -7.55 -5.13
CA ILE A 258 13.31 -8.24 -4.23
C ILE A 258 11.90 -8.15 -4.82
N GLY A 259 11.34 -9.29 -5.24
CA GLY A 259 10.02 -9.31 -5.83
C GLY A 259 9.74 -10.53 -6.69
N PHE A 260 8.73 -10.40 -7.53
CA PHE A 260 8.34 -11.45 -8.48
C PHE A 260 7.45 -10.87 -9.59
N GLY A 261 7.41 -11.55 -10.71
CA GLY A 261 6.56 -11.19 -11.85
C GLY A 261 7.09 -11.73 -13.17
N ASN A 262 6.48 -11.29 -14.27
CA ASN A 262 6.79 -11.80 -15.60
C ASN A 262 7.85 -10.95 -16.34
N VAL A 263 8.06 -9.69 -15.89
CA VAL A 263 9.06 -8.77 -16.47
C VAL A 263 10.27 -8.75 -15.53
N ARG A 264 11.07 -9.83 -15.62
CA ARG A 264 12.23 -10.03 -14.75
C ARG A 264 13.36 -9.07 -15.11
N PRO A 265 14.12 -8.57 -14.11
CA PRO A 265 15.36 -7.86 -14.39
C PRO A 265 16.36 -8.77 -15.05
N ASN A 266 17.18 -8.24 -15.96
CA ASN A 266 18.26 -8.95 -16.60
C ASN A 266 19.43 -8.00 -16.80
N CYS A 267 20.47 -8.14 -15.98
CA CYS A 267 21.75 -7.41 -16.08
C CYS A 267 22.84 -8.20 -15.37
N ASP A 268 24.09 -7.86 -15.65
CA ASP A 268 25.23 -8.42 -14.94
C ASP A 268 25.26 -7.97 -13.47
N GLY A 269 25.78 -8.82 -12.60
CA GLY A 269 25.98 -8.47 -11.19
C GLY A 269 24.75 -8.48 -10.32
N ILE A 270 23.69 -9.18 -10.70
CA ILE A 270 22.56 -9.47 -9.80
C ILE A 270 23.03 -10.41 -8.69
N LEU A 271 23.05 -9.94 -7.45
CA LEU A 271 23.43 -10.70 -6.27
C LEU A 271 22.24 -11.49 -5.70
N PHE A 272 21.04 -10.95 -5.86
CA PHE A 272 19.81 -11.59 -5.43
C PHE A 272 18.64 -11.18 -6.33
N GLU A 273 17.83 -12.17 -6.72
CA GLU A 273 16.55 -11.96 -7.37
C GLU A 273 15.53 -12.95 -6.83
N GLY A 274 14.41 -12.44 -6.31
CA GLY A 274 13.33 -13.30 -5.84
C GLY A 274 12.48 -12.70 -4.72
N LYS A 275 11.52 -13.50 -4.26
CA LYS A 275 10.67 -13.13 -3.13
C LYS A 275 11.45 -13.26 -1.82
N GLN A 276 11.15 -12.34 -0.90
CA GLN A 276 11.57 -12.45 0.49
C GLN A 276 10.36 -12.27 1.43
N PRO A 277 10.36 -12.90 2.60
CA PRO A 277 9.46 -12.55 3.68
C PRO A 277 9.57 -11.07 4.02
N HIS A 278 8.44 -10.43 4.35
CA HIS A 278 8.40 -8.98 4.58
C HIS A 278 9.33 -8.53 5.72
N ASP A 279 9.51 -9.37 6.75
CA ASP A 279 10.41 -9.12 7.87
C ASP A 279 11.91 -9.23 7.51
N LYS A 280 12.25 -9.81 6.35
CA LYS A 280 13.62 -9.89 5.83
C LYS A 280 13.99 -8.75 4.88
N ILE A 281 13.01 -8.06 4.33
CA ILE A 281 13.24 -6.94 3.42
C ILE A 281 14.13 -5.84 4.04
N PRO A 282 13.90 -5.37 5.30
CA PRO A 282 14.72 -4.32 5.89
C PRO A 282 16.19 -4.73 6.11
N GLU A 283 16.48 -6.02 6.27
CA GLU A 283 17.85 -6.50 6.37
C GLU A 283 18.60 -6.35 5.03
N LEU A 284 17.97 -6.75 3.92
CA LEU A 284 18.53 -6.62 2.58
C LEU A 284 18.62 -5.15 2.13
N LEU A 285 17.63 -4.32 2.47
CA LEU A 285 17.68 -2.89 2.23
C LEU A 285 18.86 -2.26 2.98
N SER A 286 19.08 -2.61 4.24
CA SER A 286 20.21 -2.09 5.02
C SER A 286 21.59 -2.54 4.50
N ALA A 287 21.66 -3.58 3.67
CA ALA A 287 22.90 -4.01 3.01
C ALA A 287 23.22 -3.23 1.73
N ALA A 288 22.26 -2.48 1.19
CA ALA A 288 22.40 -1.71 -0.05
C ALA A 288 22.98 -0.30 0.19
N ASP A 289 23.31 0.39 -0.91
CA ASP A 289 23.84 1.77 -0.91
C ASP A 289 22.83 2.78 -1.45
N VAL A 290 21.92 2.35 -2.32
CA VAL A 290 20.86 3.17 -2.91
C VAL A 290 19.64 2.33 -3.22
N PHE A 291 18.45 2.92 -3.09
CA PHE A 291 17.19 2.32 -3.51
C PHE A 291 16.72 2.99 -4.80
N VAL A 292 16.39 2.19 -5.82
CA VAL A 292 15.97 2.69 -7.12
C VAL A 292 14.65 2.07 -7.52
N LEU A 293 13.64 2.91 -7.78
CA LEU A 293 12.31 2.47 -8.23
C LEU A 293 11.76 3.40 -9.32
N PRO A 294 12.04 3.11 -10.60
CA PRO A 294 11.54 3.89 -11.73
C PRO A 294 10.10 3.46 -12.10
N THR A 295 9.15 3.69 -11.17
CA THR A 295 7.76 3.27 -11.33
C THR A 295 6.95 4.29 -12.15
N LEU A 296 6.02 3.80 -12.97
CA LEU A 296 5.16 4.65 -13.82
C LEU A 296 3.89 5.11 -13.09
N ALA A 297 3.44 4.36 -12.09
CA ALA A 297 2.20 4.66 -11.38
C ALA A 297 2.18 4.03 -9.98
N GLU A 298 1.79 4.82 -9.00
CA GLU A 298 1.57 4.44 -7.61
C GLU A 298 0.39 5.24 -7.01
N GLY A 299 -0.17 4.73 -5.92
CA GLY A 299 -0.98 5.57 -5.04
C GLY A 299 -0.09 6.31 -4.03
N CYS A 300 0.71 5.54 -3.29
CA CYS A 300 1.80 5.96 -2.40
C CYS A 300 2.66 4.73 -2.15
N CYS A 301 3.94 4.81 -2.46
CA CYS A 301 4.81 3.63 -2.55
C CYS A 301 5.40 3.22 -1.20
N ASN A 302 4.91 2.12 -0.62
CA ASN A 302 5.44 1.59 0.65
C ASN A 302 6.93 1.24 0.58
N SER A 303 7.39 0.63 -0.52
CA SER A 303 8.80 0.23 -0.62
C SER A 303 9.78 1.40 -0.65
N ILE A 304 9.35 2.58 -1.10
CA ILE A 304 10.13 3.82 -0.99
C ILE A 304 10.25 4.21 0.50
N ILE A 305 9.13 4.25 1.23
CA ILE A 305 9.12 4.63 2.65
C ILE A 305 9.92 3.61 3.49
N GLU A 306 9.81 2.32 3.16
CA GLU A 306 10.58 1.23 3.77
C GLU A 306 12.09 1.42 3.55
N ALA A 307 12.51 1.80 2.34
CA ALA A 307 13.90 2.08 2.01
C ALA A 307 14.42 3.34 2.70
N MET A 308 13.61 4.41 2.76
CA MET A 308 13.94 5.63 3.50
C MET A 308 14.20 5.36 4.98
N ALA A 309 13.37 4.55 5.62
CA ALA A 309 13.55 4.17 7.02
C ALA A 309 14.77 3.28 7.27
N CYS A 310 15.21 2.54 6.25
CA CYS A 310 16.49 1.82 6.29
C CYS A 310 17.69 2.73 5.99
N GLY A 311 17.48 4.03 5.75
CA GLY A 311 18.53 5.03 5.52
C GLY A 311 19.12 5.00 4.13
N LEU A 312 18.38 4.56 3.12
CA LEU A 312 18.85 4.58 1.74
C LEU A 312 18.53 5.91 1.04
N PRO A 313 19.49 6.48 0.28
CA PRO A 313 19.19 7.45 -0.76
C PRO A 313 18.15 6.88 -1.73
N ILE A 314 17.22 7.71 -2.20
CA ILE A 314 16.14 7.27 -3.11
C ILE A 314 16.38 7.84 -4.51
N ILE A 315 16.31 6.98 -5.53
CA ILE A 315 16.14 7.38 -6.93
C ILE A 315 14.78 6.89 -7.38
N SER A 316 13.88 7.81 -7.71
CA SER A 316 12.53 7.45 -8.13
C SER A 316 11.90 8.50 -9.05
N SER A 317 10.71 8.19 -9.53
CA SER A 317 10.01 8.93 -10.57
C SER A 317 9.68 10.37 -10.18
N ASN A 318 9.84 11.29 -11.14
CA ASN A 318 9.40 12.68 -11.07
C ASN A 318 7.88 12.82 -11.30
N ARG A 319 7.09 11.93 -10.70
CA ARG A 319 5.63 11.91 -10.82
C ARG A 319 4.99 12.39 -9.51
N SER A 320 3.86 13.10 -9.61
CA SER A 320 3.17 13.75 -8.49
C SER A 320 2.76 12.81 -7.35
N PHE A 321 2.56 11.52 -7.61
CA PHE A 321 2.27 10.55 -6.54
C PHE A 321 3.42 10.36 -5.54
N ASN A 322 4.62 10.85 -5.83
CA ASN A 322 5.77 10.82 -4.94
C ASN A 322 5.97 12.13 -4.15
N ASP A 323 5.27 13.23 -4.50
CA ASP A 323 5.55 14.57 -3.96
C ASP A 323 5.26 14.68 -2.45
N ASP A 324 4.33 13.86 -1.94
CA ASP A 324 4.03 13.81 -0.50
C ASP A 324 5.12 13.12 0.32
N ILE A 325 5.97 12.27 -0.31
CA ILE A 325 6.95 11.43 0.40
C ILE A 325 8.41 11.69 -0.02
N LEU A 326 8.66 12.32 -1.17
CA LEU A 326 10.00 12.58 -1.68
C LEU A 326 10.20 14.06 -2.00
N ASP A 327 11.38 14.56 -1.65
CA ASP A 327 11.91 15.87 -2.06
C ASP A 327 13.42 15.77 -2.32
N GLU A 328 14.09 16.90 -2.58
CA GLU A 328 15.51 17.01 -2.89
C GLU A 328 16.43 16.65 -1.72
N THR A 329 15.92 16.64 -0.49
CA THR A 329 16.72 16.27 0.68
C THR A 329 16.97 14.77 0.79
N CYS A 330 16.10 13.94 0.21
CA CYS A 330 16.14 12.49 0.34
C CYS A 330 16.21 11.74 -0.99
N SER A 331 16.04 12.43 -2.14
CA SER A 331 15.90 11.74 -3.42
C SER A 331 16.46 12.49 -4.62
N LEU A 332 16.83 11.72 -5.65
CA LEU A 332 16.96 12.18 -7.03
C LEU A 332 15.70 11.75 -7.79
N ARG A 333 15.01 12.72 -8.38
CA ARG A 333 13.77 12.52 -9.13
C ARG A 333 14.09 12.42 -10.63
N ILE A 334 13.63 11.36 -11.29
CA ILE A 334 13.98 11.02 -12.68
C ILE A 334 12.73 10.74 -13.52
N ASP A 335 12.86 10.88 -14.85
CA ASP A 335 11.87 10.30 -15.75
C ASP A 335 12.00 8.78 -15.73
N PRO A 336 10.99 8.04 -15.23
CA PRO A 336 11.06 6.59 -15.10
C PRO A 336 11.13 5.85 -16.45
N THR A 337 10.92 6.53 -17.58
CA THR A 337 11.03 5.96 -18.93
C THR A 337 12.39 6.19 -19.57
N ASN A 338 13.16 7.12 -19.03
CA ASN A 338 14.48 7.51 -19.56
C ASN A 338 15.59 6.71 -18.88
N ILE A 339 16.12 5.69 -19.58
CA ILE A 339 17.18 4.81 -19.06
C ILE A 339 18.47 5.59 -18.80
N ASP A 340 18.78 6.61 -19.60
CA ASP A 340 19.98 7.41 -19.47
C ASP A 340 19.92 8.24 -18.20
N GLU A 341 18.79 8.84 -17.91
CA GLU A 341 18.58 9.62 -16.68
C GLU A 341 18.66 8.73 -15.43
N ILE A 342 18.10 7.51 -15.50
CA ILE A 342 18.23 6.52 -14.42
C ILE A 342 19.70 6.15 -14.20
N ALA A 343 20.45 5.87 -15.28
CA ALA A 343 21.87 5.53 -15.21
C ALA A 343 22.71 6.67 -14.62
N THR A 344 22.54 7.90 -15.12
CA THR A 344 23.23 9.10 -14.62
C THR A 344 22.94 9.36 -13.14
N ALA A 345 21.69 9.16 -12.69
CA ALA A 345 21.35 9.30 -11.28
C ALA A 345 22.04 8.23 -10.40
N ILE A 346 22.18 7.00 -10.90
CA ILE A 346 22.92 5.93 -10.21
C ILE A 346 24.40 6.28 -10.13
N GLU A 347 25.03 6.71 -11.24
CA GLU A 347 26.44 7.15 -11.29
C GLU A 347 26.70 8.28 -10.31
N LYS A 348 25.84 9.30 -10.31
CA LYS A 348 25.97 10.44 -9.40
C LYS A 348 25.98 10.02 -7.94
N VAL A 349 25.09 9.11 -7.51
CA VAL A 349 25.06 8.60 -6.14
C VAL A 349 26.23 7.66 -5.86
N TYR A 350 26.74 6.95 -6.88
CA TYR A 350 27.90 6.07 -6.77
C TYR A 350 29.19 6.87 -6.58
N GLU A 351 29.41 7.96 -7.33
CA GLU A 351 30.65 8.72 -7.35
C GLU A 351 30.73 9.77 -6.23
N ASP A 352 29.60 10.32 -5.79
CA ASP A 352 29.53 11.40 -4.80
C ASP A 352 29.10 10.86 -3.42
N ASP A 353 30.10 10.55 -2.58
CA ASP A 353 29.91 10.08 -1.20
C ASP A 353 29.17 11.10 -0.32
N GLU A 354 29.43 12.40 -0.53
CA GLU A 354 28.78 13.47 0.25
C GLU A 354 27.31 13.61 -0.11
N LEU A 355 26.96 13.57 -1.40
CA LEU A 355 25.58 13.54 -1.85
C LEU A 355 24.86 12.31 -1.29
N ARG A 356 25.48 11.12 -1.39
CA ARG A 356 24.91 9.88 -0.89
C ARG A 356 24.65 9.96 0.61
N ARG A 357 25.57 10.51 1.38
CA ARG A 357 25.39 10.72 2.83
C ARG A 357 24.23 11.66 3.12
N LYS A 358 24.16 12.82 2.45
CA LYS A 358 23.09 13.81 2.61
C LYS A 358 21.70 13.21 2.32
N LEU A 359 21.56 12.51 1.19
CA LEU A 359 20.30 11.87 0.82
C LEU A 359 19.90 10.75 1.81
N SER A 360 20.87 10.00 2.34
CA SER A 360 20.64 8.99 3.38
C SER A 360 20.11 9.61 4.68
N GLU A 361 20.70 10.69 5.12
CA GLU A 361 20.29 11.44 6.32
C GLU A 361 18.89 12.05 6.13
N GLY A 362 18.63 12.66 4.96
CA GLY A 362 17.32 13.20 4.60
C GLY A 362 16.23 12.12 4.57
N SER A 363 16.53 10.94 4.01
CA SER A 363 15.63 9.79 4.01
C SER A 363 15.25 9.36 5.43
N LEU A 364 16.24 9.24 6.32
CA LEU A 364 15.99 8.89 7.72
C LEU A 364 15.11 9.93 8.41
N GLU A 365 15.43 11.22 8.23
CA GLU A 365 14.67 12.30 8.87
C GLU A 365 13.22 12.32 8.39
N LYS A 366 13.01 12.29 7.09
CA LYS A 366 11.66 12.34 6.50
C LYS A 366 10.83 11.10 6.87
N SER A 367 11.46 9.93 6.97
CA SER A 367 10.76 8.70 7.36
C SER A 367 10.20 8.70 8.79
N LYS A 368 10.69 9.58 9.68
CA LYS A 368 10.18 9.71 11.05
C LYS A 368 8.71 10.12 11.09
N SER A 369 8.30 11.03 10.21
CA SER A 369 6.91 11.49 10.07
C SER A 369 5.99 10.48 9.35
N LEU A 370 6.57 9.45 8.72
CA LEU A 370 5.85 8.42 7.98
C LEU A 370 5.70 7.13 8.81
N ASN A 371 5.45 7.26 10.11
CA ASN A 371 5.23 6.12 11.00
C ASN A 371 3.74 5.75 11.13
N ILE A 372 3.48 4.45 11.32
CA ILE A 372 2.11 3.92 11.33
C ILE A 372 1.31 4.36 12.55
N GLU A 373 1.96 4.61 13.69
CA GLU A 373 1.30 4.99 14.94
C GLU A 373 0.75 6.41 14.85
N GLU A 374 1.52 7.34 14.27
CA GLU A 374 1.10 8.73 14.03
C GLU A 374 0.02 8.79 12.92
N ARG A 375 0.20 8.04 11.84
CA ARG A 375 -0.82 7.95 10.79
C ARG A 375 -2.16 7.46 11.33
N ALA A 376 -2.14 6.41 12.15
CA ALA A 376 -3.35 5.89 12.76
C ALA A 376 -4.04 6.94 13.65
N GLU A 377 -3.29 7.67 14.48
CA GLU A 377 -3.80 8.73 15.32
C GLU A 377 -4.43 9.87 14.51
N ASN A 378 -3.76 10.30 13.45
CA ASN A 378 -4.27 11.35 12.57
C ASN A 378 -5.55 10.92 11.83
N ILE A 379 -5.64 9.65 11.40
CA ILE A 379 -6.87 9.10 10.80
C ILE A 379 -8.00 9.04 11.84
N ILE A 380 -7.72 8.63 13.07
CA ILE A 380 -8.69 8.59 14.17
C ILE A 380 -9.25 9.99 14.41
N ARG A 381 -8.41 11.01 14.59
CA ARG A 381 -8.82 12.41 14.76
C ARG A 381 -9.68 12.92 13.60
N PHE A 382 -9.32 12.53 12.36
CA PHE A 382 -10.11 12.90 11.19
C PHE A 382 -11.50 12.25 11.20
N ILE A 383 -11.61 10.99 11.59
CA ILE A 383 -12.87 10.28 11.72
C ILE A 383 -13.72 10.93 12.84
N GLU A 384 -13.14 11.17 14.02
CA GLU A 384 -13.82 11.80 15.17
C GLU A 384 -14.35 13.21 14.85
N GLY A 385 -13.61 13.97 14.05
CA GLY A 385 -14.05 15.29 13.58
C GLY A 385 -15.24 15.26 12.61
N LYS A 386 -15.69 14.07 12.19
CA LYS A 386 -16.84 13.86 11.28
C LYS A 386 -17.98 13.09 11.93
N LEU A 387 -17.87 12.71 13.22
CA LEU A 387 -18.94 12.07 14.02
C LEU A 387 -19.84 13.12 14.68
#